data_bb0ae86b6da1af3a6de4ca464bf5620f
#
_entry.id   bb0ae86b6da1af3a6de4ca464bf5620f
#
_cell.length_a   1.000
_cell.length_b   1.000
_cell.length_c   1.000
_cell.angle_alpha   90.00
_cell.angle_beta   90.00
_cell.angle_gamma   90.00
#
_symmetry.space_group_name_H-M   'P 1'
#
loop_
_entity.id
_entity.type
_entity.pdbx_description
1 polymer ?
#
loop_
_entity_poly.entity_id
_entity_poly.type
_entity_poly.pdbx_seq_one_letter_code
_entity_poly.pdbx_strand_id
1 'polypeptide(L)'
;MKRIFVTIMCAFLALPAMAQEDALKGLPGFVDFGELNSIYGEPKVNISIGGALLRFVGAMAQHEEPEAAAIFSKLKGVRVNVYATDGDASAALDQVASVKSRLSGSNWQPVVQVNEDGEQVQIFMNFEGDVMNGLTLMAVDDEEAVFINVIGQLDPEELSQLMDNFDVDIGDSMHIDVN
;
A
#
# COMPACT_ATOMS: atom_id res chain seq x y z
N MET A 1 2.23 43.19 -10.43
CA MET A 1 2.65 42.00 -11.17
C MET A 1 3.07 40.78 -10.29
N LYS A 2 3.39 40.97 -9.00
CA LYS A 2 3.77 39.85 -8.09
C LYS A 2 2.60 38.99 -7.55
N ARG A 3 1.37 39.50 -7.62
CA ARG A 3 0.19 38.78 -7.04
C ARG A 3 -0.45 37.77 -8.00
N ILE A 4 -0.20 37.86 -9.30
CA ILE A 4 -0.76 36.94 -10.30
C ILE A 4 0.04 35.64 -10.35
N PHE A 5 1.33 35.67 -10.05
CA PHE A 5 2.19 34.46 -10.04
C PHE A 5 1.87 33.50 -8.89
N VAL A 6 1.45 34.00 -7.73
CA VAL A 6 1.10 33.18 -6.57
C VAL A 6 -0.22 32.45 -6.79
N THR A 7 -1.17 33.05 -7.49
CA THR A 7 -2.50 32.46 -7.73
C THR A 7 -2.44 31.33 -8.77
N ILE A 8 -1.51 31.39 -9.72
CA ILE A 8 -1.33 30.32 -10.73
C ILE A 8 -0.61 29.11 -10.13
N MET A 9 0.30 29.30 -9.15
CA MET A 9 1.03 28.23 -8.51
C MET A 9 0.14 27.40 -7.55
N CYS A 10 -0.89 28.02 -6.94
CA CYS A 10 -1.87 27.30 -6.10
C CYS A 10 -2.91 26.49 -6.91
N ALA A 11 -3.15 26.84 -8.18
CA ALA A 11 -4.13 26.11 -9.00
C ALA A 11 -3.59 24.77 -9.55
N PHE A 12 -2.28 24.54 -9.52
CA PHE A 12 -1.66 23.30 -10.01
C PHE A 12 -1.57 22.19 -8.94
N LEU A 13 -1.85 22.51 -7.66
CA LEU A 13 -1.76 21.54 -6.55
C LEU A 13 -3.09 20.87 -6.21
N ALA A 14 -4.17 21.19 -6.88
CA ALA A 14 -5.46 20.58 -6.70
C ALA A 14 -5.81 19.60 -7.84
N LEU A 15 -4.90 18.68 -8.19
CA LEU A 15 -5.31 17.46 -8.89
C LEU A 15 -6.07 16.61 -7.85
N PRO A 16 -7.35 16.30 -8.06
CA PRO A 16 -8.09 15.54 -7.08
C PRO A 16 -7.44 14.17 -6.91
N ALA A 17 -7.22 13.75 -5.66
CA ALA A 17 -6.67 12.44 -5.31
C ALA A 17 -7.42 11.28 -6.01
N MET A 18 -8.67 11.48 -6.35
CA MET A 18 -9.52 10.58 -7.14
C MET A 18 -8.97 10.29 -8.56
N ALA A 19 -8.36 11.28 -9.22
CA ALA A 19 -7.82 11.07 -10.57
C ALA A 19 -6.53 10.21 -10.56
N GLN A 20 -5.80 10.18 -9.45
CA GLN A 20 -4.62 9.34 -9.31
C GLN A 20 -5.01 7.88 -9.02
N GLU A 21 -6.01 7.65 -8.21
CA GLU A 21 -6.50 6.30 -7.93
C GLU A 21 -7.08 5.65 -9.19
N ASP A 22 -7.84 6.39 -9.98
CA ASP A 22 -8.38 5.89 -11.25
C ASP A 22 -7.28 5.49 -12.25
N ALA A 23 -6.14 6.18 -12.23
CA ALA A 23 -4.99 5.83 -13.06
C ALA A 23 -4.29 4.52 -12.64
N LEU A 24 -4.49 4.07 -11.40
CA LEU A 24 -3.93 2.83 -10.89
C LEU A 24 -4.86 1.63 -11.13
N LYS A 25 -6.16 1.88 -11.29
CA LYS A 25 -7.14 0.82 -11.59
C LYS A 25 -6.79 0.13 -12.91
N GLY A 26 -6.81 -1.18 -12.90
CA GLY A 26 -6.47 -1.98 -14.07
C GLY A 26 -4.99 -2.26 -14.28
N LEU A 27 -4.09 -1.73 -13.44
CA LEU A 27 -2.70 -2.16 -13.43
C LEU A 27 -2.58 -3.56 -12.82
N PRO A 28 -1.70 -4.43 -13.35
CA PRO A 28 -1.31 -5.63 -12.64
C PRO A 28 -0.82 -5.27 -11.24
N GLY A 29 -1.29 -5.98 -10.23
CA GLY A 29 -0.95 -5.67 -8.83
C GLY A 29 -1.86 -4.64 -8.15
N PHE A 30 -2.87 -4.06 -8.83
CA PHE A 30 -3.89 -3.24 -8.18
C PHE A 30 -4.86 -4.10 -7.38
N VAL A 31 -5.16 -3.68 -6.15
CA VAL A 31 -6.19 -4.30 -5.29
C VAL A 31 -7.33 -3.32 -5.09
N ASP A 32 -8.53 -3.77 -5.42
CA ASP A 32 -9.75 -3.05 -5.05
C ASP A 32 -10.14 -3.43 -3.60
N PHE A 33 -9.96 -2.52 -2.68
CA PHE A 33 -10.37 -2.71 -1.29
C PHE A 33 -11.87 -2.45 -1.05
N GLY A 34 -12.61 -2.06 -2.08
CA GLY A 34 -14.03 -1.68 -1.99
C GLY A 34 -14.22 -0.28 -1.39
N GLU A 35 -15.44 -0.03 -0.94
CA GLU A 35 -15.88 1.28 -0.42
C GLU A 35 -15.49 1.49 1.05
N LEU A 36 -14.20 1.56 1.38
CA LEU A 36 -13.70 1.66 2.75
C LEU A 36 -14.31 2.84 3.52
N ASN A 37 -14.45 4.00 2.86
CA ASN A 37 -15.03 5.19 3.50
C ASN A 37 -16.51 5.01 3.88
N SER A 38 -17.23 4.14 3.19
CA SER A 38 -18.63 3.83 3.53
C SER A 38 -18.72 2.92 4.76
N ILE A 39 -17.67 2.17 5.04
CA ILE A 39 -17.59 1.22 6.16
C ILE A 39 -17.04 1.91 7.40
N TYR A 40 -15.94 2.68 7.27
CA TYR A 40 -15.18 3.23 8.39
C TYR A 40 -15.28 4.74 8.56
N GLY A 41 -15.97 5.46 7.63
CA GLY A 41 -15.95 6.91 7.60
C GLY A 41 -14.68 7.49 6.97
N GLU A 42 -14.25 8.65 7.45
CA GLU A 42 -13.05 9.30 6.91
C GLU A 42 -11.77 8.60 7.43
N PRO A 43 -10.78 8.35 6.54
CA PRO A 43 -9.52 7.74 6.94
C PRO A 43 -8.68 8.69 7.81
N LYS A 44 -7.99 8.15 8.82
CA LYS A 44 -6.93 8.85 9.56
C LYS A 44 -5.74 9.18 8.63
N VAL A 45 -5.43 8.26 7.72
CA VAL A 45 -4.39 8.42 6.69
C VAL A 45 -4.95 7.96 5.35
N ASN A 46 -4.76 8.80 4.33
CA ASN A 46 -5.07 8.46 2.94
C ASN A 46 -3.92 8.93 2.05
N ILE A 47 -3.13 7.99 1.58
CA ILE A 47 -2.02 8.24 0.67
C ILE A 47 -2.29 7.50 -0.64
N SER A 48 -2.20 8.22 -1.76
CA SER A 48 -2.23 7.62 -3.09
C SER A 48 -1.19 8.31 -3.95
N ILE A 49 -0.11 7.59 -4.25
CA ILE A 49 1.04 8.10 -5.00
C ILE A 49 1.14 7.33 -6.30
N GLY A 50 1.02 8.02 -7.43
CA GLY A 50 1.19 7.42 -8.75
C GLY A 50 2.66 7.39 -9.20
N GLY A 51 2.94 6.57 -10.20
CA GLY A 51 4.30 6.34 -10.68
C GLY A 51 5.06 7.60 -11.16
N ALA A 52 4.36 8.65 -11.59
CA ALA A 52 5.02 9.90 -11.97
C ALA A 52 5.69 10.58 -10.77
N LEU A 53 4.99 10.64 -9.63
CA LEU A 53 5.55 11.22 -8.41
C LEU A 53 6.63 10.31 -7.80
N LEU A 54 6.43 8.98 -7.84
CA LEU A 54 7.44 8.02 -7.38
C LEU A 54 8.75 8.15 -8.17
N ARG A 55 8.68 8.28 -9.49
CA ARG A 55 9.88 8.55 -10.32
C ARG A 55 10.55 9.89 -10.00
N PHE A 56 9.76 10.91 -9.70
CA PHE A 56 10.29 12.20 -9.30
C PHE A 56 11.05 12.11 -7.97
N VAL A 57 10.47 11.44 -6.97
CA VAL A 57 11.12 11.18 -5.67
C VAL A 57 12.38 10.34 -5.85
N GLY A 58 12.32 9.27 -6.65
CA GLY A 58 13.48 8.45 -6.97
C GLY A 58 14.61 9.24 -7.64
N ALA A 59 14.29 10.16 -8.57
CA ALA A 59 15.29 11.01 -9.20
C ALA A 59 15.96 11.97 -8.21
N MET A 60 15.24 12.44 -7.20
CA MET A 60 15.81 13.25 -6.12
C MET A 60 16.72 12.43 -5.19
N ALA A 61 16.32 11.21 -4.86
CA ALA A 61 17.06 10.31 -3.99
C ALA A 61 18.32 9.71 -4.64
N GLN A 62 18.46 9.80 -5.96
CA GLN A 62 19.50 9.08 -6.72
C GLN A 62 20.95 9.38 -6.27
N HIS A 63 21.21 10.50 -5.66
CA HIS A 63 22.55 10.91 -5.23
C HIS A 63 22.86 10.50 -3.78
N GLU A 64 21.84 10.41 -2.95
CA GLU A 64 21.97 10.11 -1.52
C GLU A 64 21.67 8.65 -1.23
N GLU A 65 20.65 8.10 -1.89
CA GLU A 65 20.13 6.73 -1.70
C GLU A 65 19.85 6.05 -3.04
N PRO A 66 20.88 5.63 -3.79
CA PRO A 66 20.71 5.08 -5.14
C PRO A 66 19.89 3.78 -5.17
N GLU A 67 19.92 2.98 -4.11
CA GLU A 67 19.14 1.75 -3.99
C GLU A 67 17.65 2.06 -3.86
N ALA A 68 17.28 2.98 -2.97
CA ALA A 68 15.89 3.44 -2.85
C ALA A 68 15.39 4.08 -4.15
N ALA A 69 16.24 4.86 -4.83
CA ALA A 69 15.91 5.45 -6.13
C ALA A 69 15.61 4.39 -7.20
N ALA A 70 16.37 3.30 -7.23
CA ALA A 70 16.13 2.19 -8.15
C ALA A 70 14.76 1.55 -7.90
N ILE A 71 14.40 1.31 -6.65
CA ILE A 71 13.10 0.77 -6.25
C ILE A 71 11.96 1.71 -6.65
N PHE A 72 12.04 3.00 -6.30
CA PHE A 72 11.02 3.99 -6.68
C PHE A 72 10.79 4.06 -8.19
N SER A 73 11.83 3.84 -8.99
CA SER A 73 11.71 3.84 -10.46
C SER A 73 10.85 2.72 -11.02
N LYS A 74 10.77 1.58 -10.32
CA LYS A 74 10.02 0.38 -10.70
C LYS A 74 8.58 0.43 -10.22
N LEU A 75 8.28 1.26 -9.20
CA LEU A 75 6.93 1.41 -8.68
C LEU A 75 6.03 2.18 -9.64
N LYS A 76 4.80 1.72 -9.77
CA LYS A 76 3.73 2.34 -10.54
C LYS A 76 2.72 3.05 -9.65
N GLY A 77 2.61 2.62 -8.39
CA GLY A 77 1.74 3.25 -7.42
C GLY A 77 1.91 2.68 -6.02
N VAL A 78 1.62 3.52 -5.02
CA VAL A 78 1.51 3.14 -3.62
C VAL A 78 0.23 3.75 -3.06
N ARG A 79 -0.55 2.94 -2.38
CA ARG A 79 -1.77 3.35 -1.68
C ARG A 79 -1.70 2.90 -0.24
N VAL A 80 -2.02 3.82 0.68
CA VAL A 80 -2.12 3.55 2.11
C VAL A 80 -3.40 4.17 2.64
N ASN A 81 -4.24 3.38 3.26
CA ASN A 81 -5.45 3.82 3.92
C ASN A 81 -5.43 3.30 5.35
N VAL A 82 -5.62 4.19 6.32
CA VAL A 82 -5.72 3.84 7.74
C VAL A 82 -7.02 4.41 8.29
N TYR A 83 -7.80 3.57 8.94
CA TYR A 83 -9.08 3.90 9.55
C TYR A 83 -9.07 3.55 11.03
N ALA A 84 -9.86 4.27 11.84
CA ALA A 84 -10.15 3.85 13.20
C ALA A 84 -11.16 2.71 13.18
N THR A 85 -11.00 1.72 14.06
CA THR A 85 -11.99 0.67 14.34
C THR A 85 -12.84 0.98 15.55
N ASP A 86 -12.40 1.94 16.38
CA ASP A 86 -13.11 2.44 17.58
C ASP A 86 -13.56 1.29 18.52
N GLY A 87 -12.76 0.22 18.61
CA GLY A 87 -13.04 -0.95 19.43
C GLY A 87 -13.97 -2.00 18.78
N ASP A 88 -14.39 -1.78 17.53
CA ASP A 88 -15.18 -2.76 16.75
C ASP A 88 -14.51 -3.07 15.41
N ALA A 89 -13.67 -4.08 15.41
CA ALA A 89 -12.98 -4.57 14.23
C ALA A 89 -13.87 -5.42 13.30
N SER A 90 -15.11 -5.72 13.64
CA SER A 90 -15.94 -6.72 12.92
C SER A 90 -16.14 -6.35 11.44
N ALA A 91 -16.48 -5.10 11.15
CA ALA A 91 -16.64 -4.62 9.77
C ALA A 91 -15.31 -4.67 8.99
N ALA A 92 -14.18 -4.42 9.66
CA ALA A 92 -12.85 -4.50 9.08
C ALA A 92 -12.48 -5.95 8.73
N LEU A 93 -12.74 -6.86 9.63
CA LEU A 93 -12.49 -8.30 9.43
C LEU A 93 -13.34 -8.85 8.29
N ASP A 94 -14.61 -8.45 8.19
CA ASP A 94 -15.48 -8.83 7.06
C ASP A 94 -14.94 -8.29 5.73
N GLN A 95 -14.42 -7.07 5.72
CA GLN A 95 -13.81 -6.47 4.52
C GLN A 95 -12.54 -7.22 4.12
N VAL A 96 -11.65 -7.53 5.07
CA VAL A 96 -10.45 -8.33 4.81
C VAL A 96 -10.83 -9.69 4.24
N ALA A 97 -11.84 -10.38 4.81
CA ALA A 97 -12.33 -11.67 4.31
C ALA A 97 -12.87 -11.55 2.85
N SER A 98 -13.59 -10.48 2.55
CA SER A 98 -14.10 -10.19 1.21
C SER A 98 -12.96 -9.98 0.20
N VAL A 99 -11.97 -9.15 0.55
CA VAL A 99 -10.78 -8.91 -0.31
C VAL A 99 -10.01 -10.22 -0.50
N LYS A 100 -9.71 -10.94 0.57
CA LYS A 100 -9.03 -12.25 0.53
C LYS A 100 -9.73 -13.23 -0.41
N SER A 101 -11.05 -13.31 -0.36
CA SER A 101 -11.83 -14.19 -1.26
C SER A 101 -11.66 -13.82 -2.74
N ARG A 102 -11.61 -12.52 -3.06
CA ARG A 102 -11.37 -12.05 -4.44
C ARG A 102 -9.94 -12.33 -4.90
N LEU A 103 -8.95 -12.14 -4.02
CA LEU A 103 -7.54 -12.37 -4.34
C LEU A 103 -7.25 -13.85 -4.56
N SER A 104 -7.85 -14.75 -3.78
CA SER A 104 -7.65 -16.21 -3.88
C SER A 104 -8.11 -16.81 -5.22
N GLY A 105 -8.94 -16.11 -5.99
CA GLY A 105 -9.39 -16.51 -7.32
C GLY A 105 -8.52 -15.98 -8.48
N SER A 106 -7.40 -15.32 -8.19
CA SER A 106 -6.56 -14.64 -9.16
C SER A 106 -5.07 -14.96 -8.95
N ASN A 107 -4.17 -14.24 -9.62
CA ASN A 107 -2.72 -14.47 -9.53
C ASN A 107 -2.08 -13.96 -8.21
N TRP A 108 -2.87 -13.84 -7.15
CA TRP A 108 -2.40 -13.44 -5.84
C TRP A 108 -2.16 -14.65 -4.94
N GLN A 109 -1.00 -14.68 -4.32
CA GLN A 109 -0.59 -15.74 -3.40
C GLN A 109 -0.49 -15.18 -1.99
N PRO A 110 -1.07 -15.84 -0.98
CA PRO A 110 -0.86 -15.47 0.41
C PRO A 110 0.58 -15.78 0.82
N VAL A 111 1.24 -14.81 1.45
CA VAL A 111 2.62 -14.94 1.94
C VAL A 111 2.63 -14.99 3.47
N VAL A 112 1.85 -14.10 4.10
CA VAL A 112 1.71 -14.05 5.57
C VAL A 112 0.24 -14.05 5.92
N GLN A 113 -0.13 -14.84 6.91
CA GLN A 113 -1.46 -14.86 7.50
C GLN A 113 -1.29 -15.05 9.01
N VAL A 114 -1.54 -13.98 9.76
CA VAL A 114 -1.56 -13.99 11.23
C VAL A 114 -3.00 -13.78 11.69
N ASN A 115 -3.42 -14.52 12.70
CA ASN A 115 -4.71 -14.35 13.38
C ASN A 115 -4.45 -14.65 14.86
N GLU A 116 -4.22 -13.63 15.65
CA GLU A 116 -3.94 -13.74 17.07
C GLU A 116 -4.74 -12.70 17.86
N ASP A 117 -5.32 -13.10 18.99
CA ASP A 117 -5.90 -12.25 20.06
C ASP A 117 -6.67 -10.98 19.59
N GLY A 118 -7.38 -11.07 18.46
CA GLY A 118 -8.13 -9.92 17.89
C GLY A 118 -7.40 -9.16 16.81
N GLU A 119 -6.13 -9.49 16.55
CA GLU A 119 -5.34 -8.96 15.45
C GLU A 119 -5.36 -9.91 14.24
N GLN A 120 -5.52 -9.35 13.04
CA GLN A 120 -5.41 -10.09 11.79
C GLN A 120 -4.48 -9.37 10.84
N VAL A 121 -3.41 -10.05 10.39
CA VAL A 121 -2.52 -9.57 9.33
C VAL A 121 -2.55 -10.51 8.14
N GLN A 122 -2.75 -9.95 6.96
CA GLN A 122 -2.78 -10.68 5.68
C GLN A 122 -1.88 -9.98 4.68
N ILE A 123 -0.87 -10.70 4.17
CA ILE A 123 0.00 -10.21 3.09
C ILE A 123 -0.17 -11.12 1.88
N PHE A 124 -0.46 -10.50 0.73
CA PHE A 124 -0.54 -11.20 -0.56
C PHE A 124 0.41 -10.55 -1.55
N MET A 125 0.96 -11.37 -2.42
CA MET A 125 1.77 -10.93 -3.57
C MET A 125 1.14 -11.39 -4.86
N ASN A 126 1.16 -10.53 -5.87
CA ASN A 126 0.70 -10.84 -7.22
C ASN A 126 1.88 -11.22 -8.10
N PHE A 127 1.83 -12.40 -8.70
CA PHE A 127 2.87 -12.90 -9.59
C PHE A 127 2.34 -13.16 -11.00
N GLU A 128 3.17 -12.85 -11.99
CA GLU A 128 3.00 -13.28 -13.38
C GLU A 128 4.33 -13.93 -13.83
N GLY A 129 4.35 -15.28 -13.81
CA GLY A 129 5.59 -16.03 -13.88
C GLY A 129 6.45 -15.77 -12.63
N ASP A 130 7.68 -15.37 -12.84
CA ASP A 130 8.65 -15.05 -11.77
C ASP A 130 8.65 -13.55 -11.41
N VAL A 131 7.79 -12.75 -12.07
CA VAL A 131 7.73 -11.31 -11.85
C VAL A 131 6.62 -10.99 -10.84
N MET A 132 6.98 -10.32 -9.75
CA MET A 132 6.03 -9.75 -8.82
C MET A 132 5.53 -8.41 -9.36
N ASN A 133 4.20 -8.27 -9.54
CA ASN A 133 3.56 -7.07 -10.03
C ASN A 133 2.96 -6.19 -8.93
N GLY A 134 2.86 -6.72 -7.72
CA GLY A 134 2.32 -5.97 -6.60
C GLY A 134 2.26 -6.77 -5.31
N LEU A 135 2.14 -6.02 -4.23
CA LEU A 135 1.98 -6.51 -2.87
C LEU A 135 0.78 -5.81 -2.23
N THR A 136 0.04 -6.52 -1.41
CA THR A 136 -0.95 -5.91 -0.52
C THR A 136 -0.79 -6.43 0.90
N LEU A 137 -0.91 -5.51 1.86
CA LEU A 137 -0.99 -5.78 3.28
C LEU A 137 -2.34 -5.27 3.78
N MET A 138 -3.00 -6.09 4.56
CA MET A 138 -4.20 -5.74 5.31
C MET A 138 -3.97 -6.14 6.76
N ALA A 139 -3.99 -5.17 7.66
CA ALA A 139 -3.86 -5.39 9.10
C ALA A 139 -5.05 -4.76 9.80
N VAL A 140 -5.62 -5.49 10.74
CA VAL A 140 -6.79 -5.05 11.51
C VAL A 140 -6.63 -5.47 12.95
N ASP A 141 -6.84 -4.53 13.85
CA ASP A 141 -6.95 -4.73 15.28
C ASP A 141 -8.14 -3.94 15.84
N ASP A 142 -8.25 -3.82 17.15
CA ASP A 142 -9.31 -3.09 17.84
C ASP A 142 -9.15 -1.55 17.79
N GLU A 143 -7.99 -1.05 17.38
CA GLU A 143 -7.68 0.39 17.27
C GLU A 143 -7.71 0.87 15.81
N GLU A 144 -7.20 0.06 14.87
CA GLU A 144 -6.99 0.49 13.49
C GLU A 144 -7.22 -0.62 12.45
N ALA A 145 -7.63 -0.20 11.27
CA ALA A 145 -7.65 -1.02 10.06
C ALA A 145 -6.74 -0.38 9.00
N VAL A 146 -5.70 -1.09 8.59
CA VAL A 146 -4.67 -0.65 7.66
C VAL A 146 -4.77 -1.42 6.36
N PHE A 147 -4.83 -0.70 5.25
CA PHE A 147 -4.85 -1.26 3.89
C PHE A 147 -3.75 -0.64 3.06
N ILE A 148 -2.78 -1.44 2.66
CA ILE A 148 -1.65 -1.01 1.84
C ILE A 148 -1.66 -1.79 0.53
N ASN A 149 -1.45 -1.09 -0.59
CA ASN A 149 -1.21 -1.72 -1.88
C ASN A 149 -0.03 -1.05 -2.58
N VAL A 150 1.00 -1.81 -2.83
CA VAL A 150 2.18 -1.43 -3.61
C VAL A 150 2.05 -2.07 -4.99
N ILE A 151 2.14 -1.26 -6.04
CA ILE A 151 1.97 -1.68 -7.43
C ILE A 151 3.26 -1.39 -8.17
N GLY A 152 3.87 -2.39 -8.76
CA GLY A 152 5.11 -2.27 -9.50
C GLY A 152 5.85 -3.58 -9.57
N GLN A 153 6.89 -3.60 -10.40
CA GLN A 153 7.74 -4.78 -10.57
C GLN A 153 8.89 -4.69 -9.59
N LEU A 154 8.79 -5.46 -8.52
CA LEU A 154 9.82 -5.59 -7.50
C LEU A 154 10.35 -7.01 -7.50
N ASP A 155 11.64 -7.19 -7.26
CA ASP A 155 12.15 -8.49 -6.89
C ASP A 155 12.18 -8.65 -5.36
N PRO A 156 12.23 -9.88 -4.84
CA PRO A 156 12.16 -10.15 -3.42
C PRO A 156 13.28 -9.50 -2.59
N GLU A 157 14.48 -9.33 -3.17
CA GLU A 157 15.62 -8.71 -2.48
C GLU A 157 15.39 -7.21 -2.30
N GLU A 158 14.84 -6.53 -3.31
CA GLU A 158 14.49 -5.11 -3.25
C GLU A 158 13.36 -4.84 -2.25
N LEU A 159 12.41 -5.76 -2.13
CA LEU A 159 11.34 -5.64 -1.14
C LEU A 159 11.88 -5.74 0.28
N SER A 160 12.80 -6.67 0.55
CA SER A 160 13.46 -6.80 1.85
C SER A 160 14.18 -5.50 2.24
N GLN A 161 14.93 -4.92 1.31
CA GLN A 161 15.63 -3.64 1.54
C GLN A 161 14.66 -2.48 1.84
N LEU A 162 13.50 -2.45 1.15
CA LEU A 162 12.45 -1.46 1.46
C LEU A 162 11.94 -1.61 2.89
N MET A 163 11.65 -2.82 3.30
CA MET A 163 11.12 -3.11 4.64
C MET A 163 12.13 -2.73 5.72
N ASP A 164 13.41 -3.04 5.50
CA ASP A 164 14.49 -2.69 6.42
C ASP A 164 14.67 -1.16 6.57
N ASN A 165 14.50 -0.41 5.48
CA ASN A 165 14.65 1.05 5.48
C ASN A 165 13.48 1.79 6.13
N PHE A 166 12.29 1.20 6.16
CA PHE A 166 11.11 1.82 6.78
C PHE A 166 10.93 1.48 8.25
N ASP A 167 11.88 0.74 8.86
CA ASP A 167 11.84 0.33 10.27
C ASP A 167 10.47 -0.27 10.65
N VAL A 168 9.87 -0.98 9.70
CA VAL A 168 8.65 -1.75 9.94
C VAL A 168 9.08 -2.98 10.73
N ASP A 169 9.04 -2.84 12.05
CA ASP A 169 9.36 -3.93 12.97
C ASP A 169 8.29 -5.03 12.88
N ILE A 170 8.43 -5.89 11.88
CA ILE A 170 7.69 -7.15 11.79
C ILE A 170 8.40 -8.22 12.66
N GLY A 171 9.47 -7.81 13.36
CA GLY A 171 10.51 -8.70 13.86
C GLY A 171 10.18 -9.47 15.13
N ASP A 172 9.19 -9.11 15.91
CA ASP A 172 8.90 -9.86 17.14
C ASP A 172 7.84 -10.98 16.94
N SER A 173 7.12 -10.94 15.83
CA SER A 173 6.10 -11.95 15.49
C SER A 173 6.63 -13.12 14.62
N MET A 174 7.87 -13.07 14.14
CA MET A 174 8.50 -14.12 13.32
C MET A 174 9.51 -14.98 14.09
N HIS A 175 9.25 -15.32 15.35
CA HIS A 175 9.99 -16.41 15.99
C HIS A 175 9.32 -17.74 15.61
N ILE A 176 9.64 -18.23 14.41
CA ILE A 176 9.29 -19.59 14.00
C ILE A 176 10.26 -20.52 14.72
N ASP A 177 9.84 -21.07 15.86
CA ASP A 177 10.50 -22.20 16.49
C ASP A 177 10.34 -23.42 15.57
N VAL A 178 11.35 -23.66 14.74
CA VAL A 178 11.48 -24.92 14.00
C VAL A 178 12.13 -25.92 14.91
N ASN A 179 11.31 -26.75 15.58
CA ASN A 179 11.79 -27.90 16.36
C ASN A 179 11.50 -29.20 15.60
#